data_c59e3a9c209de2770ad3775478110f02
#
_entry.id   c59e3a9c209de2770ad3775478110f02
#
_cell.length_a   1.000
_cell.length_b   1.000
_cell.length_c   1.000
_cell.angle_alpha   90.00
_cell.angle_beta   90.00
_cell.angle_gamma   90.00
#
_symmetry.space_group_name_H-M   'P 1'
#
loop_
_entity.id
_entity.type
_entity.pdbx_description
1 polymer ?
#
loop_
_entity_poly.entity_id
_entity_poly.type
_entity_poly.pdbx_seq_one_letter_code
_entity_poly.pdbx_strand_id
1 'polypeptide(L)'
;QLDLRELLKRGNGLFGSAEMTGSIGVVTINMARLGYLFKGNKVELFTQLDRLLYISKSTLEKKRVFIQEMYDRGLYPYTKRYLQHFRNHFSTIGVNGMNEMIANFTENKDDITSLTGIEFAAEILEHIRNRMKEFQEETGNLYNLEATPAEGTTYRFAKEDKKRFPNILQSGQGENIYYTNSSQIPVEHTEDPFEALFLQDELQCKYTGGTVLHLYMSEKISSPEACKQFVKKVISNFRLPYITVTPVFSVCPVHGYLNGEHEYCPKCDEILIEEKKLKLSN
;
A
#
# COMPACT_ATOMS: atom_id res chain seq x y z
N GLN A 1 -26.64 12.72 8.61
CA GLN A 1 -26.29 11.28 8.66
C GLN A 1 -26.58 10.69 7.29
N LEU A 2 -25.56 10.30 6.55
CA LEU A 2 -25.75 9.54 5.32
C LEU A 2 -26.25 8.14 5.72
N ASP A 3 -27.33 7.70 5.11
CA ASP A 3 -27.88 6.37 5.36
C ASP A 3 -26.84 5.31 4.94
N LEU A 4 -26.55 4.37 5.84
CA LEU A 4 -25.63 3.25 5.58
C LEU A 4 -25.97 2.50 4.29
N ARG A 5 -27.26 2.47 3.90
CA ARG A 5 -27.75 1.88 2.65
C ARG A 5 -27.33 2.64 1.39
N GLU A 6 -27.26 3.98 1.46
CA GLU A 6 -26.72 4.77 0.36
C GLU A 6 -25.21 4.59 0.21
N LEU A 7 -24.52 4.39 1.33
CA LEU A 7 -23.09 4.14 1.39
C LEU A 7 -22.71 2.81 0.75
N LEU A 8 -23.50 1.76 1.04
CA LEU A 8 -23.36 0.45 0.42
C LEU A 8 -23.60 0.49 -1.11
N LYS A 9 -24.54 1.33 -1.58
CA LYS A 9 -24.83 1.46 -3.01
C LYS A 9 -23.74 2.15 -3.82
N ARG A 10 -22.98 3.07 -3.23
CA ARG A 10 -21.96 3.85 -3.94
C ARG A 10 -20.68 3.07 -4.23
N GLY A 11 -20.46 1.92 -3.56
CA GLY A 11 -19.27 1.08 -3.78
C GLY A 11 -17.93 1.81 -3.57
N ASN A 12 -17.98 3.06 -3.15
CA ASN A 12 -16.83 3.87 -2.76
C ASN A 12 -16.70 3.78 -1.25
N GLY A 13 -15.55 3.32 -0.77
CA GLY A 13 -15.25 3.31 0.65
C GLY A 13 -15.46 4.69 1.24
N LEU A 14 -16.18 4.72 2.34
CA LEU A 14 -16.41 5.93 3.11
C LEU A 14 -15.28 6.12 4.09
N PHE A 15 -14.16 6.51 3.56
CA PHE A 15 -13.04 6.85 4.39
C PHE A 15 -13.41 8.04 5.29
N GLY A 16 -13.55 7.77 6.60
CA GLY A 16 -13.71 8.81 7.60
C GLY A 16 -15.05 9.49 7.70
N SER A 17 -16.10 9.03 6.99
CA SER A 17 -17.41 9.72 6.98
C SER A 17 -18.47 9.09 7.87
N ALA A 18 -18.21 7.93 8.49
CA ALA A 18 -19.10 7.31 9.45
C ALA A 18 -18.47 7.26 10.84
N GLU A 19 -19.28 7.59 11.85
CA GLU A 19 -18.86 7.45 13.26
C GLU A 19 -18.65 5.99 13.61
N MET A 20 -17.73 5.73 14.55
CA MET A 20 -17.45 4.39 15.09
C MET A 20 -16.98 3.37 14.03
N THR A 21 -16.28 3.83 13.01
CA THR A 21 -15.64 2.96 12.02
C THR A 21 -14.36 2.33 12.55
N GLY A 22 -14.03 1.16 12.03
CA GLY A 22 -12.81 0.44 12.33
C GLY A 22 -12.62 -0.72 11.38
N SER A 23 -11.68 -1.60 11.67
CA SER A 23 -11.43 -2.82 10.91
C SER A 23 -11.58 -4.06 11.78
N ILE A 24 -12.27 -5.07 11.27
CA ILE A 24 -12.31 -6.42 11.86
C ILE A 24 -10.98 -7.12 11.65
N GLY A 25 -10.36 -6.88 10.52
CA GLY A 25 -9.07 -7.44 10.15
C GLY A 25 -8.77 -7.28 8.69
N VAL A 26 -7.52 -7.57 8.34
CA VAL A 26 -6.99 -7.45 6.98
C VAL A 26 -6.49 -8.82 6.51
N VAL A 27 -6.81 -9.17 5.27
CA VAL A 27 -6.20 -10.28 4.53
C VAL A 27 -5.51 -9.70 3.31
N THR A 28 -4.22 -9.94 3.15
CA THR A 28 -3.43 -9.44 2.03
C THR A 28 -3.16 -10.55 1.02
N ILE A 29 -3.50 -10.32 -0.25
CA ILE A 29 -3.29 -11.25 -1.35
C ILE A 29 -1.90 -11.01 -1.96
N ASN A 30 -1.15 -12.10 -2.14
CA ASN A 30 0.14 -12.10 -2.83
C ASN A 30 -0.09 -12.12 -4.34
N MET A 31 -0.08 -10.94 -4.97
CA MET A 31 -0.30 -10.80 -6.41
C MET A 31 0.89 -11.30 -7.24
N ALA A 32 2.12 -11.06 -6.77
CA ALA A 32 3.33 -11.49 -7.48
C ALA A 32 3.35 -13.01 -7.74
N ARG A 33 2.94 -13.81 -6.74
CA ARG A 33 2.81 -15.26 -6.90
C ARG A 33 1.74 -15.63 -7.93
N LEU A 34 0.63 -14.91 -7.98
CA LEU A 34 -0.40 -15.16 -9.01
C LEU A 34 0.15 -14.91 -10.41
N GLY A 35 0.83 -13.79 -10.63
CA GLY A 35 1.49 -13.51 -11.91
C GLY A 35 2.46 -14.59 -12.33
N TYR A 36 3.27 -15.10 -11.40
CA TYR A 36 4.22 -16.15 -11.68
C TYR A 36 3.57 -17.50 -12.04
N LEU A 37 2.56 -17.89 -11.30
CA LEU A 37 1.89 -19.20 -11.50
C LEU A 37 1.04 -19.24 -12.76
N PHE A 38 0.48 -18.12 -13.19
CA PHE A 38 -0.46 -18.04 -14.31
C PHE A 38 0.05 -17.17 -15.46
N LYS A 39 1.34 -17.26 -15.76
CA LYS A 39 2.01 -16.52 -16.85
C LYS A 39 1.21 -16.57 -18.14
N GLY A 40 0.84 -15.41 -18.67
CA GLY A 40 0.10 -15.25 -19.92
C GLY A 40 -1.33 -15.81 -19.92
N ASN A 41 -1.77 -16.49 -18.86
CA ASN A 41 -3.11 -17.08 -18.77
C ASN A 41 -4.03 -16.24 -17.87
N LYS A 42 -4.64 -15.22 -18.45
CA LYS A 42 -5.52 -14.29 -17.76
C LYS A 42 -6.74 -14.96 -17.14
N VAL A 43 -7.35 -15.93 -17.82
CA VAL A 43 -8.55 -16.63 -17.34
C VAL A 43 -8.26 -17.39 -16.04
N GLU A 44 -7.17 -18.14 -16.00
CA GLU A 44 -6.77 -18.87 -14.80
C GLU A 44 -6.34 -17.93 -13.67
N LEU A 45 -5.68 -16.81 -13.97
CA LEU A 45 -5.30 -15.80 -12.98
C LEU A 45 -6.54 -15.25 -12.26
N PHE A 46 -7.58 -14.84 -13.01
CA PHE A 46 -8.82 -14.33 -12.42
C PHE A 46 -9.59 -15.42 -11.67
N THR A 47 -9.63 -16.65 -12.18
CA THR A 47 -10.25 -17.80 -11.50
C THR A 47 -9.60 -18.06 -10.14
N GLN A 48 -8.27 -18.04 -10.08
CA GLN A 48 -7.56 -18.24 -8.82
C GLN A 48 -7.67 -17.01 -7.89
N LEU A 49 -7.72 -15.80 -8.45
CA LEU A 49 -7.98 -14.58 -7.68
C LEU A 49 -9.36 -14.66 -7.00
N ASP A 50 -10.40 -15.05 -7.71
CA ASP A 50 -11.75 -15.26 -7.15
C ASP A 50 -11.76 -16.28 -6.00
N ARG A 51 -11.02 -17.37 -6.16
CA ARG A 51 -10.86 -18.35 -5.09
C ARG A 51 -10.20 -17.76 -3.84
N LEU A 52 -9.15 -16.96 -4.01
CA LEU A 52 -8.47 -16.28 -2.90
C LEU A 52 -9.36 -15.23 -2.24
N LEU A 53 -10.13 -14.48 -3.01
CA LEU A 53 -11.11 -13.52 -2.51
C LEU A 53 -12.20 -14.21 -1.67
N TYR A 54 -12.70 -15.35 -2.13
CA TYR A 54 -13.66 -16.15 -1.38
C TYR A 54 -13.08 -16.68 -0.06
N ILE A 55 -11.84 -17.17 -0.07
CA ILE A 55 -11.14 -17.60 1.16
C ILE A 55 -10.95 -16.42 2.11
N SER A 56 -10.59 -15.26 1.59
CA SER A 56 -10.43 -14.02 2.37
C SER A 56 -11.74 -13.60 3.04
N LYS A 57 -12.84 -13.58 2.27
CA LYS A 57 -14.21 -13.35 2.78
C LYS A 57 -14.54 -14.33 3.91
N SER A 58 -14.40 -15.64 3.66
CA SER A 58 -14.73 -16.67 4.64
C SER A 58 -13.91 -16.54 5.93
N THR A 59 -12.64 -16.16 5.81
CA THR A 59 -11.75 -15.92 6.95
C THR A 59 -12.18 -14.72 7.77
N LEU A 60 -12.51 -13.61 7.09
CA LEU A 60 -12.94 -12.37 7.74
C LEU A 60 -14.31 -12.52 8.41
N GLU A 61 -15.25 -13.23 7.79
CA GLU A 61 -16.54 -13.51 8.41
C GLU A 61 -16.41 -14.39 9.67
N LYS A 62 -15.59 -15.45 9.63
CA LYS A 62 -15.28 -16.25 10.84
C LYS A 62 -14.64 -15.40 11.94
N LYS A 63 -13.72 -14.52 11.56
CA LYS A 63 -13.08 -13.58 12.51
C LYS A 63 -14.11 -12.62 13.11
N ARG A 64 -15.04 -12.11 12.31
CA ARG A 64 -16.12 -11.22 12.78
C ARG A 64 -16.99 -11.90 13.84
N VAL A 65 -17.41 -13.13 13.57
CA VAL A 65 -18.19 -13.93 14.55
C VAL A 65 -17.40 -14.13 15.84
N PHE A 66 -16.14 -14.55 15.74
CA PHE A 66 -15.28 -14.75 16.90
C PHE A 66 -15.07 -13.48 17.72
N ILE A 67 -14.81 -12.35 17.06
CA ILE A 67 -14.65 -11.06 17.75
C ILE A 67 -15.95 -10.64 18.45
N GLN A 68 -17.11 -10.86 17.83
CA GLN A 68 -18.40 -10.57 18.43
C GLN A 68 -18.63 -11.42 19.68
N GLU A 69 -18.34 -12.71 19.64
CA GLU A 69 -18.44 -13.59 20.83
C GLU A 69 -17.54 -13.12 21.97
N MET A 70 -16.30 -12.69 21.68
CA MET A 70 -15.37 -12.16 22.69
C MET A 70 -15.88 -10.82 23.26
N TYR A 71 -16.46 -9.97 22.40
CA TYR A 71 -17.09 -8.73 22.82
C TYR A 71 -18.27 -8.99 23.78
N ASP A 72 -19.14 -9.93 23.46
CA ASP A 72 -20.30 -10.27 24.28
C ASP A 72 -19.88 -10.84 25.65
N ARG A 73 -18.76 -11.56 25.70
CA ARG A 73 -18.12 -12.03 26.95
C ARG A 73 -17.42 -10.92 27.76
N GLY A 74 -17.37 -9.69 27.24
CA GLY A 74 -16.77 -8.54 27.94
C GLY A 74 -15.25 -8.44 27.82
N LEU A 75 -14.62 -9.18 26.91
CA LEU A 75 -13.16 -9.15 26.70
C LEU A 75 -12.66 -7.88 26.00
N TYR A 76 -13.57 -7.06 25.48
CA TYR A 76 -13.24 -5.76 24.86
C TYR A 76 -13.90 -4.58 25.60
N PRO A 77 -13.53 -4.29 26.86
CA PRO A 77 -14.21 -3.28 27.67
C PRO A 77 -14.11 -1.87 27.09
N TYR A 78 -12.96 -1.52 26.53
CA TYR A 78 -12.78 -0.21 25.87
C TYR A 78 -13.58 -0.08 24.59
N THR A 79 -13.55 -1.11 23.73
CA THR A 79 -14.37 -1.17 22.52
C THR A 79 -15.85 -1.05 22.84
N LYS A 80 -16.31 -1.77 23.87
CA LYS A 80 -17.70 -1.72 24.33
C LYS A 80 -18.10 -0.34 24.80
N ARG A 81 -17.20 0.35 25.50
CA ARG A 81 -17.44 1.70 26.02
C ARG A 81 -17.47 2.76 24.92
N TYR A 82 -16.54 2.71 23.96
CA TYR A 82 -16.33 3.78 23.01
C TYR A 82 -16.95 3.54 21.63
N LEU A 83 -16.95 2.30 21.15
CA LEU A 83 -17.44 1.94 19.81
C LEU A 83 -18.80 1.26 19.85
N GLN A 84 -19.22 0.69 20.98
CA GLN A 84 -20.51 0.08 21.25
C GLN A 84 -20.89 -1.11 20.34
N HIS A 85 -20.42 -1.18 19.09
CA HIS A 85 -20.71 -2.25 18.14
C HIS A 85 -19.71 -2.29 16.99
N PHE A 86 -19.68 -3.42 16.24
CA PHE A 86 -18.82 -3.61 15.07
C PHE A 86 -19.53 -3.42 13.72
N ARG A 87 -20.76 -2.90 13.68
CA ARG A 87 -21.54 -2.80 12.44
C ARG A 87 -20.87 -1.94 11.36
N ASN A 88 -20.15 -0.89 11.78
CA ASN A 88 -19.45 0.03 10.88
C ASN A 88 -17.98 -0.36 10.65
N HIS A 89 -17.58 -1.56 11.11
CA HIS A 89 -16.21 -2.04 10.93
C HIS A 89 -16.08 -2.80 9.62
N PHE A 90 -15.03 -2.49 8.89
CA PHE A 90 -14.73 -3.11 7.60
C PHE A 90 -14.04 -4.46 7.74
N SER A 91 -14.41 -5.39 6.89
CA SER A 91 -13.60 -6.54 6.52
C SER A 91 -12.69 -6.12 5.38
N THR A 92 -11.39 -6.02 5.63
CA THR A 92 -10.44 -5.41 4.69
C THR A 92 -9.72 -6.49 3.88
N ILE A 93 -9.67 -6.33 2.57
CA ILE A 93 -8.81 -7.12 1.69
C ILE A 93 -7.78 -6.17 1.08
N GLY A 94 -6.51 -6.52 1.22
CA GLY A 94 -5.38 -5.81 0.63
C GLY A 94 -4.74 -6.62 -0.49
N VAL A 95 -4.01 -5.94 -1.35
CA VAL A 95 -3.17 -6.55 -2.39
C VAL A 95 -1.73 -6.12 -2.22
N ASN A 96 -0.78 -6.96 -2.62
CA ASN A 96 0.64 -6.64 -2.55
C ASN A 96 1.40 -7.25 -3.72
N GLY A 97 2.40 -6.53 -4.24
CA GLY A 97 3.23 -7.00 -5.34
C GLY A 97 2.54 -6.93 -6.71
N MET A 98 1.76 -5.88 -6.99
CA MET A 98 1.11 -5.72 -8.28
C MET A 98 2.13 -5.48 -9.40
N ASN A 99 3.17 -4.71 -9.13
CA ASN A 99 4.29 -4.52 -10.06
C ASN A 99 4.92 -5.86 -10.47
N GLU A 100 5.32 -6.65 -9.49
CA GLU A 100 5.93 -7.96 -9.74
C GLU A 100 4.93 -8.97 -10.31
N MET A 101 3.63 -8.79 -10.05
CA MET A 101 2.59 -9.60 -10.69
C MET A 101 2.60 -9.40 -12.19
N ILE A 102 2.59 -8.15 -12.66
CA ILE A 102 2.61 -7.82 -14.09
C ILE A 102 3.91 -8.32 -14.71
N ALA A 103 5.06 -8.03 -14.10
CA ALA A 103 6.35 -8.48 -14.62
C ALA A 103 6.45 -10.01 -14.74
N ASN A 104 6.01 -10.75 -13.72
CA ASN A 104 5.99 -12.21 -13.77
C ASN A 104 4.97 -12.74 -14.80
N PHE A 105 3.80 -12.14 -14.89
CA PHE A 105 2.73 -12.55 -15.82
C PHE A 105 3.15 -12.37 -17.27
N THR A 106 3.83 -11.26 -17.57
CA THR A 106 4.30 -10.91 -18.91
C THR A 106 5.71 -11.42 -19.25
N GLU A 107 6.32 -12.18 -18.33
CA GLU A 107 7.71 -12.64 -18.45
C GLU A 107 8.71 -11.49 -18.64
N ASN A 108 8.54 -10.44 -17.83
CA ASN A 108 9.36 -9.21 -17.80
C ASN A 108 9.31 -8.38 -19.11
N LYS A 109 8.21 -8.51 -19.87
CA LYS A 109 7.97 -7.64 -21.03
C LYS A 109 7.26 -6.35 -20.66
N ASP A 110 6.63 -6.33 -19.49
CA ASP A 110 5.83 -5.22 -19.02
C ASP A 110 5.86 -5.13 -17.48
N ASP A 111 5.55 -3.97 -16.94
CA ASP A 111 5.42 -3.72 -15.50
C ASP A 111 4.35 -2.65 -15.22
N ILE A 112 4.19 -2.24 -13.97
CA ILE A 112 3.14 -1.30 -13.56
C ILE A 112 3.41 0.14 -14.02
N THR A 113 4.56 0.44 -14.59
CA THR A 113 4.93 1.79 -15.06
C THR A 113 4.55 2.02 -16.52
N SER A 114 4.22 0.96 -17.26
CA SER A 114 3.72 1.04 -18.62
C SER A 114 2.21 1.29 -18.68
N LEU A 115 1.71 1.83 -19.78
CA LEU A 115 0.27 2.04 -19.98
C LEU A 115 -0.51 0.72 -19.93
N THR A 116 0.00 -0.32 -20.60
CA THR A 116 -0.60 -1.66 -20.60
C THR A 116 -0.60 -2.30 -19.22
N GLY A 117 0.46 -2.08 -18.44
CA GLY A 117 0.55 -2.54 -17.05
C GLY A 117 -0.42 -1.82 -16.13
N ILE A 118 -0.57 -0.50 -16.28
CA ILE A 118 -1.57 0.30 -15.54
C ILE A 118 -2.99 -0.18 -15.86
N GLU A 119 -3.32 -0.37 -17.15
CA GLU A 119 -4.63 -0.87 -17.57
C GLU A 119 -4.92 -2.25 -16.98
N PHE A 120 -3.95 -3.15 -17.00
CA PHE A 120 -4.10 -4.48 -16.41
C PHE A 120 -4.26 -4.43 -14.88
N ALA A 121 -3.48 -3.62 -14.19
CA ALA A 121 -3.64 -3.39 -12.76
C ALA A 121 -5.02 -2.80 -12.43
N ALA A 122 -5.48 -1.81 -13.19
CA ALA A 122 -6.79 -1.20 -13.02
C ALA A 122 -7.94 -2.20 -13.22
N GLU A 123 -7.84 -3.08 -14.20
CA GLU A 123 -8.80 -4.16 -14.44
C GLU A 123 -8.88 -5.12 -13.24
N ILE A 124 -7.73 -5.54 -12.70
CA ILE A 124 -7.67 -6.41 -11.52
C ILE A 124 -8.29 -5.73 -10.30
N LEU A 125 -7.94 -4.48 -10.04
CA LEU A 125 -8.49 -3.74 -8.90
C LEU A 125 -10.00 -3.55 -9.04
N GLU A 126 -10.50 -3.27 -10.23
CA GLU A 126 -11.94 -3.15 -10.48
C GLU A 126 -12.67 -4.50 -10.29
N HIS A 127 -12.07 -5.60 -10.75
CA HIS A 127 -12.60 -6.94 -10.52
C HIS A 127 -12.74 -7.23 -9.01
N ILE A 128 -11.69 -6.94 -8.23
CA ILE A 128 -11.71 -7.13 -6.77
C ILE A 128 -12.82 -6.26 -6.13
N ARG A 129 -12.98 -5.02 -6.55
CA ARG A 129 -14.05 -4.13 -6.06
C ARG A 129 -15.44 -4.69 -6.33
N ASN A 130 -15.67 -5.24 -7.52
CA ASN A 130 -16.95 -5.84 -7.89
C ASN A 130 -17.25 -7.06 -7.03
N ARG A 131 -16.24 -7.93 -6.81
CA ARG A 131 -16.39 -9.08 -5.89
C ARG A 131 -16.70 -8.63 -4.46
N MET A 132 -16.08 -7.56 -3.98
CA MET A 132 -16.39 -7.03 -2.65
C MET A 132 -17.82 -6.48 -2.52
N LYS A 133 -18.39 -5.89 -3.58
CA LYS A 133 -19.81 -5.48 -3.59
C LYS A 133 -20.71 -6.69 -3.43
N GLU A 134 -20.43 -7.78 -4.16
CA GLU A 134 -21.17 -9.03 -4.03
C GLU A 134 -21.07 -9.59 -2.59
N PHE A 135 -19.88 -9.55 -1.97
CA PHE A 135 -19.71 -9.95 -0.58
C PHE A 135 -20.52 -9.10 0.41
N GLN A 136 -20.62 -7.80 0.17
CA GLN A 136 -21.45 -6.90 0.98
C GLN A 136 -22.94 -7.25 0.84
N GLU A 137 -23.40 -7.55 -0.37
CA GLU A 137 -24.78 -7.96 -0.64
C GLU A 137 -25.11 -9.30 0.02
N GLU A 138 -24.19 -10.28 -0.07
CA GLU A 138 -24.37 -11.60 0.50
C GLU A 138 -24.36 -11.62 2.05
N THR A 139 -23.49 -10.81 2.67
CA THR A 139 -23.23 -10.89 4.12
C THR A 139 -23.92 -9.79 4.93
N GLY A 140 -24.28 -8.69 4.29
CA GLY A 140 -24.72 -7.47 4.96
C GLY A 140 -23.61 -6.72 5.71
N ASN A 141 -22.35 -7.15 5.62
CA ASN A 141 -21.19 -6.55 6.26
C ASN A 141 -20.43 -5.63 5.30
N LEU A 142 -19.65 -4.70 5.86
CA LEU A 142 -18.85 -3.76 5.08
C LEU A 142 -17.52 -4.40 4.67
N TYR A 143 -17.15 -4.23 3.41
CA TYR A 143 -15.86 -4.63 2.85
C TYR A 143 -15.17 -3.43 2.21
N ASN A 144 -13.84 -3.37 2.30
CA ASN A 144 -13.04 -2.40 1.58
C ASN A 144 -11.75 -3.01 1.02
N LEU A 145 -11.32 -2.45 -0.13
CA LEU A 145 -10.03 -2.73 -0.75
C LEU A 145 -9.03 -1.69 -0.27
N GLU A 146 -7.94 -2.13 0.31
CA GLU A 146 -6.92 -1.25 0.89
C GLU A 146 -5.56 -1.45 0.24
N ALA A 147 -4.89 -0.35 -0.06
CA ALA A 147 -3.49 -0.34 -0.41
C ALA A 147 -2.66 -0.43 0.89
N THR A 148 -2.68 -1.58 1.52
CA THR A 148 -2.04 -1.78 2.82
C THR A 148 -0.53 -1.64 2.71
N PRO A 149 0.10 -0.67 3.40
CA PRO A 149 1.56 -0.61 3.54
C PRO A 149 1.97 -1.74 4.48
N ALA A 150 2.36 -2.87 3.90
CA ALA A 150 2.63 -4.09 4.65
C ALA A 150 4.09 -4.54 4.43
N GLU A 151 5.05 -3.67 4.79
CA GLU A 151 6.48 -3.89 4.51
C GLU A 151 6.97 -5.25 5.02
N GLY A 152 6.63 -5.62 6.25
CA GLY A 152 6.96 -6.94 6.79
C GLY A 152 6.32 -8.09 6.02
N THR A 153 5.15 -7.89 5.41
CA THR A 153 4.47 -8.90 4.59
C THR A 153 5.09 -8.99 3.20
N THR A 154 5.45 -7.86 2.58
CA THR A 154 6.10 -7.84 1.26
C THR A 154 7.42 -8.60 1.29
N TYR A 155 8.23 -8.34 2.31
CA TYR A 155 9.49 -9.04 2.53
C TYR A 155 9.29 -10.55 2.78
N ARG A 156 8.35 -10.90 3.65
CA ARG A 156 8.04 -12.32 3.95
C ARG A 156 7.52 -13.05 2.70
N PHE A 157 6.63 -12.44 1.94
CA PHE A 157 6.13 -13.04 0.69
C PHE A 157 7.26 -13.27 -0.30
N ALA A 158 8.10 -12.28 -0.53
CA ALA A 158 9.23 -12.38 -1.45
C ALA A 158 10.21 -13.50 -1.04
N LYS A 159 10.58 -13.56 0.25
CA LYS A 159 11.46 -14.62 0.77
C LYS A 159 10.87 -16.03 0.63
N GLU A 160 9.61 -16.20 1.01
CA GLU A 160 8.95 -17.51 0.90
C GLU A 160 8.74 -17.94 -0.55
N ASP A 161 8.45 -16.99 -1.44
CA ASP A 161 8.31 -17.29 -2.86
C ASP A 161 9.64 -17.62 -3.50
N LYS A 162 10.72 -16.95 -3.16
CA LYS A 162 12.06 -17.25 -3.68
C LYS A 162 12.52 -18.67 -3.36
N LYS A 163 12.20 -19.15 -2.17
CA LYS A 163 12.50 -20.55 -1.77
C LYS A 163 11.75 -21.57 -2.62
N ARG A 164 10.50 -21.27 -2.99
CA ARG A 164 9.61 -22.18 -3.73
C ARG A 164 9.77 -22.05 -5.24
N PHE A 165 10.06 -20.86 -5.70
CA PHE A 165 10.12 -20.47 -7.10
C PHE A 165 11.39 -19.65 -7.37
N PRO A 166 12.55 -20.31 -7.57
CA PRO A 166 13.84 -19.63 -7.71
C PRO A 166 13.87 -18.54 -8.80
N ASN A 167 13.04 -18.70 -9.84
CA ASN A 167 12.98 -17.81 -10.99
C ASN A 167 11.87 -16.73 -10.90
N ILE A 168 11.19 -16.61 -9.75
CA ILE A 168 10.19 -15.54 -9.57
C ILE A 168 10.86 -14.19 -9.56
N LEU A 169 10.31 -13.23 -10.33
CA LEU A 169 10.79 -11.85 -10.36
C LEU A 169 10.39 -11.12 -9.08
N GLN A 170 11.31 -10.35 -8.55
CA GLN A 170 11.20 -9.64 -7.29
C GLN A 170 11.94 -8.32 -7.38
N SER A 171 11.62 -7.39 -6.50
CA SER A 171 12.39 -6.17 -6.28
C SER A 171 13.47 -6.39 -5.22
N GLY A 172 14.44 -5.48 -5.16
CA GLY A 172 15.59 -5.57 -4.27
C GLY A 172 16.69 -6.52 -4.76
N GLN A 173 17.75 -6.66 -3.97
CA GLN A 173 18.91 -7.47 -4.30
C GLN A 173 19.40 -8.29 -3.11
N GLY A 174 20.04 -9.43 -3.38
CA GLY A 174 20.65 -10.28 -2.37
C GLY A 174 19.67 -10.79 -1.32
N GLU A 175 19.88 -10.42 -0.06
CA GLU A 175 19.01 -10.78 1.05
C GLU A 175 17.85 -9.78 1.26
N ASN A 176 17.93 -8.60 0.67
CA ASN A 176 16.96 -7.52 0.81
C ASN A 176 15.92 -7.55 -0.32
N ILE A 177 15.40 -8.74 -0.62
CA ILE A 177 14.33 -8.93 -1.61
C ILE A 177 12.98 -8.61 -1.01
N TYR A 178 12.12 -7.96 -1.79
CA TYR A 178 10.76 -7.61 -1.39
C TYR A 178 9.83 -7.56 -2.60
N TYR A 179 8.53 -7.41 -2.37
CA TYR A 179 7.56 -7.02 -3.38
C TYR A 179 7.16 -5.56 -3.18
N THR A 180 6.96 -4.84 -4.25
CA THR A 180 6.47 -3.47 -4.21
C THR A 180 5.10 -3.42 -3.49
N ASN A 181 4.92 -2.45 -2.60
CA ASN A 181 3.68 -2.31 -1.84
C ASN A 181 2.48 -2.11 -2.76
N SER A 182 1.41 -2.86 -2.52
CA SER A 182 0.13 -2.72 -3.18
C SER A 182 0.23 -2.64 -4.70
N SER A 183 -0.25 -1.55 -5.31
CA SER A 183 -0.12 -1.22 -6.73
C SER A 183 0.77 0.01 -6.97
N GLN A 184 1.70 0.29 -6.07
CA GLN A 184 2.62 1.41 -6.23
C GLN A 184 3.67 1.12 -7.30
N ILE A 185 4.22 2.18 -7.87
CA ILE A 185 5.41 2.08 -8.73
C ILE A 185 6.66 1.77 -7.88
N PRO A 186 7.68 1.12 -8.44
CA PRO A 186 8.97 0.97 -7.78
C PRO A 186 9.54 2.33 -7.35
N VAL A 187 10.10 2.39 -6.14
CA VAL A 187 10.60 3.65 -5.55
C VAL A 187 11.67 4.31 -6.41
N GLU A 188 12.49 3.51 -7.09
CA GLU A 188 13.60 4.00 -7.93
C GLU A 188 13.17 4.33 -9.37
N HIS A 189 11.85 4.24 -9.70
CA HIS A 189 11.40 4.42 -11.08
C HIS A 189 11.56 5.85 -11.56
N THR A 190 11.19 6.82 -10.74
CA THR A 190 11.25 8.25 -11.12
C THR A 190 11.51 9.15 -9.92
N GLU A 191 12.22 10.22 -10.16
CA GLU A 191 12.41 11.32 -9.20
C GLU A 191 11.43 12.48 -9.46
N ASP A 192 10.67 12.44 -10.56
CA ASP A 192 9.65 13.44 -10.87
C ASP A 192 8.32 13.09 -10.15
N PRO A 193 7.91 13.88 -9.14
CA PRO A 193 6.67 13.64 -8.42
C PRO A 193 5.42 13.74 -9.31
N PHE A 194 5.45 14.50 -10.40
CA PHE A 194 4.31 14.60 -11.32
C PHE A 194 4.18 13.37 -12.21
N GLU A 195 5.28 12.76 -12.62
CA GLU A 195 5.26 11.47 -13.30
C GLU A 195 4.71 10.38 -12.38
N ALA A 196 5.18 10.30 -11.14
CA ALA A 196 4.65 9.37 -10.15
C ALA A 196 3.13 9.57 -9.92
N LEU A 197 2.67 10.81 -9.82
CA LEU A 197 1.26 11.16 -9.70
C LEU A 197 0.46 10.69 -10.92
N PHE A 198 0.96 10.94 -12.13
CA PHE A 198 0.31 10.55 -13.37
C PHE A 198 0.13 9.03 -13.48
N LEU A 199 1.18 8.26 -13.20
CA LEU A 199 1.16 6.80 -13.25
C LEU A 199 0.23 6.17 -12.18
N GLN A 200 0.01 6.86 -11.07
CA GLN A 200 -0.73 6.34 -9.92
C GLN A 200 -2.15 6.87 -9.78
N ASP A 201 -2.53 7.95 -10.47
CA ASP A 201 -3.83 8.61 -10.28
C ASP A 201 -5.01 7.65 -10.45
N GLU A 202 -5.04 6.89 -11.53
CA GLU A 202 -6.12 5.93 -11.78
C GLU A 202 -6.14 4.80 -10.76
N LEU A 203 -4.99 4.20 -10.46
CA LEU A 203 -4.88 3.05 -9.59
C LEU A 203 -5.26 3.40 -8.15
N GLN A 204 -4.79 4.54 -7.65
CA GLN A 204 -5.09 4.99 -6.29
C GLN A 204 -6.60 5.28 -6.09
N CYS A 205 -7.30 5.73 -7.13
CA CYS A 205 -8.75 5.93 -7.12
C CYS A 205 -9.56 4.64 -7.09
N LYS A 206 -8.96 3.47 -7.36
CA LYS A 206 -9.64 2.17 -7.30
C LYS A 206 -9.79 1.65 -5.87
N TYR A 207 -8.98 2.10 -4.94
CA TYR A 207 -9.07 1.69 -3.54
C TYR A 207 -10.29 2.31 -2.87
N THR A 208 -10.98 1.52 -2.07
CA THR A 208 -12.18 1.91 -1.30
C THR A 208 -11.89 2.01 0.19
N GLY A 209 -10.71 1.58 0.60
CA GLY A 209 -10.13 1.74 1.92
C GLY A 209 -8.93 2.69 1.90
N GLY A 210 -7.99 2.49 2.81
CA GLY A 210 -6.77 3.29 2.90
C GLY A 210 -5.88 3.14 1.68
N THR A 211 -5.39 4.26 1.20
CA THR A 211 -4.33 4.32 0.21
C THR A 211 -3.54 5.61 0.39
N VAL A 212 -2.27 5.57 0.07
CA VAL A 212 -1.38 6.74 0.11
C VAL A 212 -0.33 6.60 -0.99
N LEU A 213 -0.09 7.68 -1.73
CA LEU A 213 1.07 7.79 -2.59
C LEU A 213 2.15 8.58 -1.86
N HIS A 214 3.29 7.94 -1.63
CA HIS A 214 4.48 8.58 -1.10
C HIS A 214 5.26 9.22 -2.25
N LEU A 215 5.29 10.54 -2.27
CA LEU A 215 6.14 11.30 -3.21
C LEU A 215 7.49 11.52 -2.56
N TYR A 216 8.47 10.76 -3.00
CA TYR A 216 9.86 10.93 -2.57
C TYR A 216 10.48 12.05 -3.37
N MET A 217 10.95 13.08 -2.67
CA MET A 217 11.57 14.25 -3.28
C MET A 217 13.08 14.12 -3.17
N SER A 218 13.79 14.13 -4.30
CA SER A 218 15.26 14.14 -4.32
C SER A 218 15.84 15.42 -3.70
N GLU A 219 15.05 16.51 -3.71
CA GLU A 219 15.46 17.79 -3.17
C GLU A 219 14.50 18.31 -2.08
N LYS A 220 15.05 19.11 -1.18
CA LYS A 220 14.24 19.82 -0.18
C LYS A 220 13.39 20.89 -0.85
N ILE A 221 12.10 20.93 -0.51
CA ILE A 221 11.24 22.04 -0.94
C ILE A 221 11.77 23.35 -0.35
N SER A 222 12.04 24.34 -1.22
CA SER A 222 12.80 25.54 -0.89
C SER A 222 12.11 26.49 0.10
N SER A 223 10.77 26.48 0.13
CA SER A 223 9.99 27.37 1.00
C SER A 223 8.60 26.82 1.31
N PRO A 224 7.93 27.31 2.38
CA PRO A 224 6.53 26.99 2.67
C PRO A 224 5.59 27.33 1.50
N GLU A 225 5.86 28.43 0.80
CA GLU A 225 5.08 28.87 -0.35
C GLU A 225 5.22 27.90 -1.53
N ALA A 226 6.42 27.39 -1.80
CA ALA A 226 6.66 26.38 -2.82
C ALA A 226 5.90 25.08 -2.47
N CYS A 227 5.94 24.65 -1.21
CA CYS A 227 5.17 23.50 -0.74
C CYS A 227 3.66 23.70 -0.92
N LYS A 228 3.14 24.86 -0.54
CA LYS A 228 1.73 25.22 -0.73
C LYS A 228 1.33 25.21 -2.20
N GLN A 229 2.14 25.75 -3.09
CA GLN A 229 1.87 25.75 -4.53
C GLN A 229 1.91 24.33 -5.10
N PHE A 230 2.87 23.50 -4.68
CA PHE A 230 2.95 22.09 -5.06
C PHE A 230 1.68 21.34 -4.66
N VAL A 231 1.29 21.39 -3.38
CA VAL A 231 0.08 20.71 -2.89
C VAL A 231 -1.17 21.21 -3.63
N LYS A 232 -1.30 22.55 -3.82
CA LYS A 232 -2.42 23.11 -4.57
C LYS A 232 -2.48 22.60 -6.01
N LYS A 233 -1.32 22.51 -6.69
CA LYS A 233 -1.23 21.99 -8.06
C LYS A 233 -1.64 20.52 -8.11
N VAL A 234 -1.21 19.71 -7.14
CA VAL A 234 -1.58 18.28 -7.07
C VAL A 234 -3.09 18.13 -6.89
N ILE A 235 -3.68 18.71 -5.84
CA ILE A 235 -5.12 18.52 -5.55
C ILE A 235 -6.05 19.15 -6.61
N SER A 236 -5.54 20.07 -7.44
CA SER A 236 -6.33 20.68 -8.52
C SER A 236 -6.29 19.88 -9.83
N ASN A 237 -5.31 19.00 -10.02
CA ASN A 237 -5.10 18.30 -11.30
C ASN A 237 -5.18 16.78 -11.19
N PHE A 238 -5.11 16.21 -9.99
CA PHE A 238 -5.15 14.77 -9.74
C PHE A 238 -6.30 14.42 -8.80
N ARG A 239 -6.74 13.16 -8.86
CA ARG A 239 -7.87 12.62 -8.09
C ARG A 239 -7.45 11.72 -6.94
N LEU A 240 -6.15 11.50 -6.76
CA LEU A 240 -5.62 10.63 -5.70
C LEU A 240 -6.20 11.02 -4.35
N PRO A 241 -6.69 10.05 -3.56
CA PRO A 241 -7.33 10.33 -2.26
C PRO A 241 -6.38 10.89 -1.21
N TYR A 242 -5.10 10.47 -1.25
CA TYR A 242 -4.12 10.84 -0.24
C TYR A 242 -2.69 10.80 -0.80
N ILE A 243 -1.93 11.83 -0.50
CA ILE A 243 -0.50 11.92 -0.82
C ILE A 243 0.31 12.28 0.42
N THR A 244 1.57 11.84 0.45
CA THR A 244 2.58 12.37 1.36
C THR A 244 3.73 12.94 0.55
N VAL A 245 4.32 14.01 1.05
CA VAL A 245 5.55 14.59 0.48
C VAL A 245 6.67 14.24 1.46
N THR A 246 7.55 13.37 1.03
CA THR A 246 8.64 12.86 1.87
C THR A 246 9.96 13.32 1.29
N PRO A 247 10.64 14.29 1.92
CA PRO A 247 11.98 14.67 1.51
C PRO A 247 12.97 13.53 1.78
N VAL A 248 13.96 13.36 0.93
CA VAL A 248 15.05 12.42 1.17
C VAL A 248 15.83 12.86 2.40
N PHE A 249 16.17 11.93 3.25
CA PHE A 249 17.01 12.16 4.42
C PHE A 249 17.94 10.97 4.66
N SER A 250 19.11 11.26 5.17
CA SER A 250 20.06 10.26 5.65
C SER A 250 19.99 10.14 7.16
N VAL A 251 20.34 8.99 7.72
CA VAL A 251 20.38 8.77 9.16
C VAL A 251 21.81 8.49 9.59
N CYS A 252 22.37 9.40 10.38
CA CYS A 252 23.63 9.17 11.05
C CYS A 252 23.40 8.53 12.42
N PRO A 253 24.09 7.42 12.78
CA PRO A 253 23.93 6.79 14.09
C PRO A 253 24.28 7.71 15.27
N VAL A 254 25.14 8.72 15.04
CA VAL A 254 25.60 9.67 16.06
C VAL A 254 24.76 10.96 16.07
N HIS A 255 24.44 11.51 14.89
CA HIS A 255 23.80 12.83 14.76
C HIS A 255 22.31 12.80 14.38
N GLY A 256 21.74 11.59 14.23
CA GLY A 256 20.34 11.42 13.86
C GLY A 256 20.04 11.80 12.39
N TYR A 257 18.86 12.37 12.16
CA TYR A 257 18.39 12.71 10.81
C TYR A 257 19.16 13.88 10.20
N LEU A 258 19.57 13.68 8.95
CA LEU A 258 20.25 14.67 8.09
C LEU A 258 19.36 14.93 6.87
N ASN A 259 19.12 16.19 6.53
CA ASN A 259 18.34 16.53 5.35
C ASN A 259 19.14 16.23 4.08
N GLY A 260 18.50 15.53 3.13
CA GLY A 260 19.12 15.16 1.86
C GLY A 260 19.83 13.80 1.92
N GLU A 261 20.32 13.39 0.77
CA GLU A 261 21.10 12.17 0.63
C GLU A 261 22.58 12.48 0.90
N HIS A 262 23.15 11.77 1.87
CA HIS A 262 24.55 11.93 2.25
C HIS A 262 25.19 10.54 2.33
N GLU A 263 26.26 10.36 1.56
CA GLU A 263 27.08 9.14 1.65
C GLU A 263 27.82 9.07 3.00
N TYR A 264 28.24 10.23 3.51
CA TYR A 264 28.88 10.40 4.81
C TYR A 264 28.20 11.54 5.59
N CYS A 265 28.22 11.46 6.91
CA CYS A 265 27.64 12.49 7.75
C CYS A 265 28.54 13.75 7.78
N PRO A 266 28.08 14.92 7.29
CA PRO A 266 28.91 16.14 7.31
C PRO A 266 29.40 16.54 8.70
N LYS A 267 28.56 16.32 9.72
CA LYS A 267 28.93 16.61 11.12
C LYS A 267 30.01 15.67 11.67
N CYS A 268 29.99 14.39 11.26
CA CYS A 268 31.08 13.48 11.60
C CYS A 268 32.40 13.90 10.92
N ASP A 269 32.31 14.33 9.66
CA ASP A 269 33.49 14.75 8.90
C ASP A 269 34.09 16.03 9.47
N GLU A 270 33.28 17.01 9.89
CA GLU A 270 33.74 18.22 10.58
C GLU A 270 34.53 17.87 11.84
N ILE A 271 34.00 16.98 12.67
CA ILE A 271 34.67 16.52 13.91
C ILE A 271 36.01 15.83 13.59
N LEU A 272 36.03 14.97 12.59
CA LEU A 272 37.25 14.28 12.16
C LEU A 272 38.32 15.26 11.62
N ILE A 273 37.90 16.31 10.92
CA ILE A 273 38.80 17.35 10.40
C ILE A 273 39.36 18.17 11.56
N GLU A 274 38.54 18.54 12.55
CA GLU A 274 38.99 19.30 13.73
C GLU A 274 39.96 18.49 14.58
N GLU A 275 39.68 17.20 14.81
CA GLU A 275 40.62 16.31 15.51
C GLU A 275 41.96 16.14 14.77
N LYS A 276 41.94 16.08 13.44
CA LYS A 276 43.17 16.03 12.66
C LYS A 276 43.97 17.34 12.74
N LYS A 277 43.30 18.50 12.74
CA LYS A 277 43.96 19.80 12.91
C LYS A 277 44.60 19.94 14.27
N LEU A 278 43.93 19.50 15.33
CA LEU A 278 44.47 19.51 16.70
C LEU A 278 45.70 18.59 16.86
N LYS A 279 45.73 17.44 16.19
CA LYS A 279 46.90 16.52 16.18
C LYS A 279 48.09 17.01 15.38
N LEU A 280 47.88 17.91 14.43
CA LEU A 280 48.96 18.51 13.62
C LEU A 280 49.51 19.81 14.23
N SER A 281 48.85 20.38 15.23
CA SER A 281 49.26 21.62 15.93
C SER A 281 49.95 21.35 17.27
N ASN A 282 50.10 20.09 17.66
CA ASN A 282 50.88 19.59 18.80
C ASN A 282 52.07 18.78 18.27
#